data_06ea54bfc947557ba8692346f81dc3dc
#
_entry.id   06ea54bfc947557ba8692346f81dc3dc
#
_cell.length_a   1.000
_cell.length_b   1.000
_cell.length_c   1.000
_cell.angle_alpha   90.00
_cell.angle_beta   90.00
_cell.angle_gamma   90.00
#
_symmetry.space_group_name_H-M   'P 1'
#
loop_
_entity.id
_entity.type
_entity.pdbx_description
1 polymer ?
#
loop_
_entity_poly.entity_id
_entity_poly.type
_entity_poly.pdbx_seq_one_letter_code
_entity_poly.pdbx_strand_id
1 'polypeptide(L)'
;MRLYNILFKIMIIDVSQKYQEFKEEFTNYSILNKKDALLLAVSKKKPFAQILELNNLGQKDFGENYAQELRDKNKELTRSGAKLNWHYLGPIQKNKIKYIVGTSSLIHTLDSFKVAEEIDIFSQKNNIVQRALLQVNISEDPKKSGIYADETLSLLKKIRNL
;
A
#
# COMPACT_ATOMS: atom_id res chain seq x y z
N MET A 1 20.12 -32.41 0.69
CA MET A 1 18.83 -32.06 0.09
C MET A 1 17.62 -32.12 1.06
N ARG A 2 17.50 -33.07 1.97
CA ARG A 2 16.40 -33.17 2.95
C ARG A 2 16.39 -32.07 4.03
N LEU A 3 17.54 -31.62 4.54
CA LEU A 3 17.59 -30.57 5.58
C LEU A 3 17.16 -29.18 5.06
N TYR A 4 17.52 -28.82 3.82
CA TYR A 4 17.13 -27.56 3.21
C TYR A 4 15.60 -27.46 3.02
N ASN A 5 14.97 -28.58 2.64
CA ASN A 5 13.50 -28.61 2.49
C ASN A 5 12.76 -28.52 3.82
N ILE A 6 13.36 -29.05 4.91
CA ILE A 6 12.77 -28.95 6.27
C ILE A 6 12.90 -27.51 6.80
N LEU A 7 14.07 -26.86 6.66
CA LEU A 7 14.28 -25.46 7.07
C LEU A 7 13.40 -24.49 6.28
N PHE A 8 13.23 -24.69 4.97
CA PHE A 8 12.35 -23.88 4.15
C PHE A 8 10.87 -24.07 4.53
N LYS A 9 10.46 -25.29 4.83
CA LYS A 9 9.10 -25.61 5.29
C LYS A 9 8.81 -25.05 6.68
N ILE A 10 9.80 -25.06 7.59
CA ILE A 10 9.69 -24.45 8.93
C ILE A 10 9.60 -22.93 8.83
N MET A 11 10.39 -22.27 7.94
CA MET A 11 10.27 -20.82 7.72
C MET A 11 8.92 -20.40 7.14
N ILE A 12 8.35 -21.20 6.24
CA ILE A 12 7.04 -20.92 5.64
C ILE A 12 5.92 -21.09 6.69
N ILE A 13 5.99 -22.13 7.51
CA ILE A 13 5.03 -22.38 8.60
C ILE A 13 5.07 -21.23 9.61
N ASP A 14 6.26 -20.69 9.93
CA ASP A 14 6.39 -19.57 10.88
C ASP A 14 5.68 -18.29 10.41
N VAL A 15 5.76 -17.92 9.13
CA VAL A 15 5.10 -16.69 8.61
C VAL A 15 3.59 -16.82 8.59
N SER A 16 3.06 -17.94 8.12
CA SER A 16 1.61 -18.19 8.09
C SER A 16 1.02 -18.28 9.48
N GLN A 17 1.68 -18.99 10.40
CA GLN A 17 1.24 -19.10 11.78
C GLN A 17 1.23 -17.74 12.47
N LYS A 18 2.34 -16.99 12.41
CA LYS A 18 2.43 -15.65 13.01
C LYS A 18 1.40 -14.69 12.44
N TYR A 19 1.12 -14.77 11.13
CA TYR A 19 0.08 -13.96 10.53
C TYR A 19 -1.31 -14.30 11.08
N GLN A 20 -1.63 -15.58 11.24
CA GLN A 20 -2.93 -15.99 11.78
C GLN A 20 -3.09 -15.54 13.23
N GLU A 21 -2.08 -15.74 14.08
CA GLU A 21 -2.05 -15.27 15.46
C GLU A 21 -2.28 -13.75 15.53
N PHE A 22 -1.52 -12.98 14.76
CA PHE A 22 -1.66 -11.53 14.70
C PHE A 22 -3.04 -11.08 14.18
N LYS A 23 -3.57 -11.75 13.17
CA LYS A 23 -4.89 -11.44 12.60
C LYS A 23 -6.00 -11.68 13.61
N GLU A 24 -5.90 -12.73 14.40
CA GLU A 24 -6.83 -13.01 15.48
C GLU A 24 -6.79 -11.92 16.56
N GLU A 25 -5.60 -11.55 17.03
CA GLU A 25 -5.42 -10.44 17.98
C GLU A 25 -5.98 -9.11 17.44
N PHE A 26 -5.69 -8.79 16.18
CA PHE A 26 -6.20 -7.59 15.52
C PHE A 26 -7.72 -7.58 15.45
N THR A 27 -8.32 -8.71 15.09
CA THR A 27 -9.78 -8.85 14.99
C THR A 27 -10.43 -8.67 16.37
N ASN A 28 -9.89 -9.32 17.39
CA ASN A 28 -10.38 -9.20 18.77
C ASN A 28 -10.27 -7.76 19.28
N TYR A 29 -9.15 -7.08 19.01
CA TYR A 29 -8.97 -5.67 19.38
C TYR A 29 -9.99 -4.78 18.66
N SER A 30 -10.26 -4.98 17.40
CA SER A 30 -11.22 -4.21 16.60
C SER A 30 -12.64 -4.37 17.12
N ILE A 31 -13.04 -5.60 17.46
CA ILE A 31 -14.35 -5.91 18.05
C ILE A 31 -14.51 -5.24 19.40
N LEU A 32 -13.55 -5.44 20.32
CA LEU A 32 -13.60 -4.91 21.68
C LEU A 32 -13.67 -3.38 21.72
N ASN A 33 -12.99 -2.71 20.78
CA ASN A 33 -12.94 -1.26 20.73
C ASN A 33 -13.98 -0.64 19.79
N LYS A 34 -14.84 -1.45 19.16
CA LYS A 34 -15.84 -1.00 18.16
C LYS A 34 -15.20 -0.13 17.06
N LYS A 35 -14.01 -0.51 16.62
CA LYS A 35 -13.26 0.21 15.58
C LYS A 35 -13.30 -0.59 14.27
N ASP A 36 -13.72 0.09 13.21
CA ASP A 36 -13.57 -0.42 11.85
C ASP A 36 -12.15 -0.08 11.37
N ALA A 37 -11.23 -1.02 11.56
CA ALA A 37 -9.83 -0.87 11.21
C ALA A 37 -9.44 -1.86 10.10
N LEU A 38 -8.67 -1.37 9.12
CA LEU A 38 -8.14 -2.17 8.02
C LEU A 38 -6.73 -2.64 8.35
N LEU A 39 -6.50 -3.96 8.28
CA LEU A 39 -5.15 -4.52 8.36
C LEU A 39 -4.46 -4.41 7.01
N LEU A 40 -3.40 -3.61 6.93
CA LEU A 40 -2.58 -3.43 5.74
C LEU A 40 -1.24 -4.15 5.89
N ALA A 41 -1.02 -5.20 5.11
CA ALA A 41 0.23 -5.96 5.10
C ALA A 41 1.28 -5.28 4.21
N VAL A 42 2.33 -4.71 4.80
CA VAL A 42 3.41 -4.06 4.05
C VAL A 42 4.36 -5.12 3.48
N SER A 43 4.38 -5.25 2.15
CA SER A 43 5.07 -6.32 1.42
C SER A 43 6.32 -5.87 0.65
N LYS A 44 6.78 -4.64 0.89
CA LYS A 44 8.03 -4.17 0.26
C LYS A 44 9.19 -5.13 0.50
N LYS A 45 10.00 -5.37 -0.54
CA LYS A 45 11.16 -6.30 -0.52
C LYS A 45 10.80 -7.75 -0.19
N LYS A 46 9.52 -8.13 -0.28
CA LYS A 46 9.08 -9.52 -0.09
C LYS A 46 8.75 -10.14 -1.44
N PRO A 47 9.07 -11.43 -1.65
CA PRO A 47 8.71 -12.13 -2.89
C PRO A 47 7.20 -12.27 -3.02
N PHE A 48 6.71 -12.28 -4.26
CA PHE A 48 5.27 -12.39 -4.55
C PHE A 48 4.65 -13.68 -4.01
N ALA A 49 5.41 -14.77 -3.92
CA ALA A 49 4.96 -16.02 -3.33
C ALA A 49 4.46 -15.86 -1.88
N GLN A 50 5.13 -15.05 -1.06
CA GLN A 50 4.69 -14.75 0.32
C GLN A 50 3.41 -13.91 0.33
N ILE A 51 3.22 -13.02 -0.64
CA ILE A 51 2.00 -12.25 -0.79
C ILE A 51 0.82 -13.18 -1.12
N LEU A 52 1.00 -14.11 -2.06
CA LEU A 52 -0.01 -15.11 -2.39
C LEU A 52 -0.34 -16.01 -1.19
N GLU A 53 0.65 -16.42 -0.42
CA GLU A 53 0.45 -17.22 0.80
C GLU A 53 -0.47 -16.49 1.77
N LEU A 54 -0.19 -15.22 2.12
CA LEU A 54 -1.05 -14.42 2.98
C LEU A 54 -2.42 -14.13 2.35
N ASN A 55 -2.48 -13.95 1.02
CA ASN A 55 -3.75 -13.75 0.32
C ASN A 55 -4.65 -14.98 0.42
N ASN A 56 -4.09 -16.17 0.35
CA ASN A 56 -4.81 -17.43 0.57
C ASN A 56 -5.33 -17.58 2.01
N LEU A 57 -4.65 -16.96 2.99
CA LEU A 57 -5.12 -16.86 4.39
C LEU A 57 -6.12 -15.70 4.62
N GLY A 58 -6.53 -15.04 3.53
CA GLY A 58 -7.56 -14.01 3.54
C GLY A 58 -7.08 -12.58 3.70
N GLN A 59 -5.76 -12.31 3.65
CA GLN A 59 -5.26 -10.93 3.55
C GLN A 59 -5.57 -10.37 2.17
N LYS A 60 -6.19 -9.18 2.13
CA LYS A 60 -6.56 -8.54 0.86
C LYS A 60 -5.77 -7.29 0.56
N ASP A 61 -5.35 -6.54 1.55
CA ASP A 61 -4.75 -5.23 1.39
C ASP A 61 -3.24 -5.30 1.64
N PHE A 62 -2.45 -4.96 0.62
CA PHE A 62 -0.99 -5.03 0.63
C PHE A 62 -0.36 -3.69 0.27
N GLY A 63 0.69 -3.30 1.02
CA GLY A 63 1.37 -2.03 0.86
C GLY A 63 2.75 -2.12 0.22
N GLU A 64 2.99 -1.32 -0.80
CA GLU A 64 4.27 -1.21 -1.49
C GLU A 64 4.86 0.20 -1.41
N ASN A 65 6.19 0.26 -1.27
CA ASN A 65 6.91 1.54 -1.18
C ASN A 65 7.65 1.90 -2.48
N TYR A 66 7.85 0.95 -3.38
CA TYR A 66 8.64 1.13 -4.59
C TYR A 66 7.79 0.90 -5.83
N ALA A 67 7.65 1.93 -6.66
CA ALA A 67 6.75 1.89 -7.82
C ALA A 67 7.11 0.81 -8.84
N GLN A 68 8.40 0.50 -9.01
CA GLN A 68 8.83 -0.58 -9.89
C GLN A 68 8.45 -1.95 -9.31
N GLU A 69 8.64 -2.12 -8.00
CA GLU A 69 8.26 -3.35 -7.30
C GLU A 69 6.75 -3.59 -7.37
N LEU A 70 5.95 -2.53 -7.14
CA LEU A 70 4.50 -2.57 -7.33
C LEU A 70 4.13 -3.00 -8.75
N ARG A 71 4.73 -2.38 -9.78
CA ARG A 71 4.49 -2.74 -11.19
C ARG A 71 4.77 -4.22 -11.46
N ASP A 72 5.91 -4.72 -10.97
CA ASP A 72 6.34 -6.09 -11.27
C ASP A 72 5.48 -7.12 -10.53
N LYS A 73 5.17 -6.87 -9.26
CA LYS A 73 4.23 -7.69 -8.49
C LYS A 73 2.81 -7.66 -9.04
N ASN A 74 2.35 -6.53 -9.57
CA ASN A 74 1.04 -6.46 -10.22
C ASN A 74 0.97 -7.29 -11.49
N LYS A 75 2.07 -7.42 -12.24
CA LYS A 75 2.15 -8.35 -13.38
C LYS A 75 2.04 -9.82 -12.92
N GLU A 76 2.72 -10.16 -11.82
CA GLU A 76 2.61 -11.50 -11.24
C GLU A 76 1.20 -11.76 -10.71
N LEU A 77 0.57 -10.77 -10.08
CA LEU A 77 -0.83 -10.85 -9.64
C LEU A 77 -1.78 -11.17 -10.81
N THR A 78 -1.64 -10.43 -11.92
CA THR A 78 -2.45 -10.66 -13.11
C THR A 78 -2.28 -12.09 -13.65
N ARG A 79 -1.06 -12.60 -13.66
CA ARG A 79 -0.78 -13.99 -14.11
C ARG A 79 -1.31 -15.05 -13.16
N SER A 80 -1.32 -14.77 -11.87
CA SER A 80 -1.80 -15.72 -10.85
C SER A 80 -3.32 -15.83 -10.79
N GLY A 81 -4.07 -14.84 -11.32
CA GLY A 81 -5.52 -14.74 -11.18
C GLY A 81 -6.02 -14.43 -9.76
N ALA A 82 -5.12 -14.23 -8.80
CA ALA A 82 -5.47 -13.83 -7.44
C ALA A 82 -6.07 -12.42 -7.39
N LYS A 83 -6.82 -12.13 -6.33
CA LYS A 83 -7.46 -10.82 -6.12
C LYS A 83 -6.97 -10.22 -4.80
N LEU A 84 -6.36 -9.05 -4.88
CA LEU A 84 -5.94 -8.25 -3.74
C LEU A 84 -5.97 -6.75 -4.10
N ASN A 85 -5.83 -5.89 -3.09
CA ASN A 85 -5.79 -4.45 -3.23
C ASN A 85 -4.35 -3.96 -2.96
N TRP A 86 -3.77 -3.25 -3.92
CA TRP A 86 -2.51 -2.59 -3.71
C TRP A 86 -2.69 -1.22 -3.06
N HIS A 87 -1.90 -0.92 -2.05
CA HIS A 87 -1.76 0.41 -1.45
C HIS A 87 -0.34 0.93 -1.72
N TYR A 88 -0.23 2.17 -2.17
CA TYR A 88 1.08 2.77 -2.38
C TYR A 88 1.46 3.65 -1.19
N LEU A 89 2.60 3.34 -0.57
CA LEU A 89 3.09 3.95 0.66
C LEU A 89 4.41 4.72 0.47
N GLY A 90 4.97 4.68 -0.72
CA GLY A 90 6.26 5.30 -1.02
C GLY A 90 6.16 6.73 -1.52
N PRO A 91 7.27 7.45 -1.64
CA PRO A 91 7.30 8.78 -2.24
C PRO A 91 6.91 8.74 -3.72
N ILE A 92 6.13 9.72 -4.16
CA ILE A 92 5.63 9.79 -5.53
C ILE A 92 6.60 10.60 -6.38
N GLN A 93 7.15 9.98 -7.41
CA GLN A 93 7.95 10.64 -8.43
C GLN A 93 7.14 10.72 -9.74
N LYS A 94 7.18 11.88 -10.42
CA LYS A 94 6.43 12.12 -11.67
C LYS A 94 6.59 10.98 -12.70
N ASN A 95 7.82 10.55 -12.97
CA ASN A 95 8.12 9.49 -13.94
C ASN A 95 7.65 8.09 -13.52
N LYS A 96 7.15 7.93 -12.28
CA LYS A 96 6.65 6.67 -11.70
C LYS A 96 5.13 6.62 -11.58
N ILE A 97 4.43 7.73 -11.76
CA ILE A 97 2.95 7.84 -11.65
C ILE A 97 2.26 6.75 -12.47
N LYS A 98 2.71 6.47 -13.68
CA LYS A 98 2.19 5.42 -14.57
C LYS A 98 2.24 3.99 -14.01
N TYR A 99 3.00 3.74 -12.94
CA TYR A 99 3.06 2.45 -12.26
C TYR A 99 2.20 2.41 -11.00
N ILE A 100 1.78 3.58 -10.52
CA ILE A 100 1.07 3.76 -9.24
C ILE A 100 -0.43 3.97 -9.49
N VAL A 101 -0.76 4.96 -10.33
CA VAL A 101 -2.15 5.35 -10.63
C VAL A 101 -2.84 4.26 -11.44
N GLY A 102 -4.03 3.87 -11.00
CA GLY A 102 -4.80 2.77 -11.57
C GLY A 102 -4.32 1.37 -11.18
N THR A 103 -3.10 1.24 -10.65
CA THR A 103 -2.61 -0.01 -10.05
C THR A 103 -2.95 -0.05 -8.56
N SER A 104 -2.80 1.08 -7.86
CA SER A 104 -3.10 1.18 -6.43
C SER A 104 -4.56 1.51 -6.18
N SER A 105 -5.21 0.79 -5.29
CA SER A 105 -6.55 1.11 -4.77
C SER A 105 -6.56 2.40 -3.96
N LEU A 106 -5.43 2.69 -3.29
CA LEU A 106 -5.26 3.89 -2.49
C LEU A 106 -3.78 4.31 -2.46
N ILE A 107 -3.52 5.58 -2.67
CA ILE A 107 -2.21 6.22 -2.47
C ILE A 107 -2.23 6.90 -1.11
N HIS A 108 -1.22 6.62 -0.24
CA HIS A 108 -1.17 7.16 1.13
C HIS A 108 -0.28 8.40 1.29
N THR A 109 0.43 8.82 0.24
CA THR A 109 1.59 9.70 0.36
C THR A 109 1.47 10.96 -0.51
N LEU A 110 0.25 11.44 -0.72
CA LEU A 110 0.06 12.71 -1.41
C LEU A 110 0.46 13.86 -0.48
N ASP A 111 1.49 14.62 -0.84
CA ASP A 111 2.11 15.62 0.03
C ASP A 111 2.19 17.02 -0.60
N SER A 112 1.76 17.20 -1.85
CA SER A 112 1.87 18.49 -2.52
C SER A 112 0.86 18.67 -3.65
N PHE A 113 0.54 19.92 -3.98
CA PHE A 113 -0.31 20.26 -5.11
C PHE A 113 0.27 19.76 -6.44
N LYS A 114 1.58 19.91 -6.63
CA LYS A 114 2.26 19.45 -7.85
C LYS A 114 2.09 17.97 -8.08
N VAL A 115 2.18 17.15 -7.04
CA VAL A 115 1.97 15.70 -7.15
C VAL A 115 0.49 15.39 -7.44
N ALA A 116 -0.44 16.11 -6.80
CA ALA A 116 -1.87 15.99 -7.07
C ALA A 116 -2.20 16.29 -8.55
N GLU A 117 -1.69 17.39 -9.06
CA GLU A 117 -1.87 17.80 -10.47
C GLU A 117 -1.33 16.75 -11.46
N GLU A 118 -0.14 16.20 -11.21
CA GLU A 118 0.42 15.14 -12.07
C GLU A 118 -0.39 13.83 -12.00
N ILE A 119 -0.93 13.49 -10.84
CA ILE A 119 -1.85 12.35 -10.70
C ILE A 119 -3.13 12.62 -11.48
N ASP A 120 -3.69 13.82 -11.37
CA ASP A 120 -4.93 14.21 -12.04
C ASP A 120 -4.77 14.18 -13.57
N ILE A 121 -3.71 14.81 -14.11
CA ILE A 121 -3.39 14.78 -15.54
C ILE A 121 -3.32 13.34 -16.07
N PHE A 122 -2.63 12.45 -15.33
CA PHE A 122 -2.53 11.04 -15.72
C PHE A 122 -3.88 10.33 -15.63
N SER A 123 -4.65 10.61 -14.60
CA SER A 123 -5.95 10.01 -14.33
C SER A 123 -6.98 10.39 -15.40
N GLN A 124 -7.06 11.66 -15.75
CA GLN A 124 -7.93 12.16 -16.82
C GLN A 124 -7.60 11.54 -18.17
N LYS A 125 -6.30 11.49 -18.53
CA LYS A 125 -5.83 10.89 -19.79
C LYS A 125 -6.22 9.41 -19.92
N ASN A 126 -6.34 8.69 -18.82
CA ASN A 126 -6.61 7.25 -18.81
C ASN A 126 -8.03 6.89 -18.32
N ASN A 127 -8.90 7.87 -18.09
CA ASN A 127 -10.26 7.71 -17.54
C ASN A 127 -10.25 6.92 -16.20
N ILE A 128 -9.32 7.27 -15.31
CA ILE A 128 -9.16 6.65 -13.99
C ILE A 128 -9.56 7.66 -12.92
N VAL A 129 -10.25 7.20 -11.87
CA VAL A 129 -10.42 7.93 -10.62
C VAL A 129 -9.50 7.33 -9.58
N GLN A 130 -8.48 8.10 -9.15
CA GLN A 130 -7.49 7.64 -8.18
C GLN A 130 -7.80 8.16 -6.79
N ARG A 131 -7.97 7.24 -5.83
CA ARG A 131 -8.11 7.60 -4.40
C ARG A 131 -6.74 7.88 -3.80
N ALA A 132 -6.64 8.97 -3.02
CA ALA A 132 -5.42 9.33 -2.32
C ALA A 132 -5.72 9.92 -0.93
N LEU A 133 -4.79 9.74 0.01
CA LEU A 133 -4.75 10.38 1.32
C LEU A 133 -3.66 11.46 1.33
N LEU A 134 -3.95 12.59 1.96
CA LEU A 134 -2.90 13.56 2.25
C LEU A 134 -1.98 13.03 3.35
N GLN A 135 -0.69 13.11 3.09
CA GLN A 135 0.32 12.83 4.10
C GLN A 135 0.66 14.11 4.84
N VAL A 136 0.36 14.15 6.13
CA VAL A 136 0.63 15.31 7.00
C VAL A 136 1.84 15.02 7.89
N ASN A 137 2.82 15.93 7.91
CA ASN A 137 3.98 15.87 8.79
C ASN A 137 3.65 16.55 10.14
N ILE A 138 3.03 15.79 11.03
CA ILE A 138 2.60 16.30 12.35
C ILE A 138 3.79 16.64 13.27
N SER A 139 4.92 15.96 13.09
CA SER A 139 6.12 16.18 13.91
C SER A 139 6.93 17.41 13.51
N GLU A 140 6.57 18.05 12.38
CA GLU A 140 7.31 19.19 11.79
C GLU A 140 8.81 18.92 11.56
N ASP A 141 9.18 17.63 11.49
CA ASP A 141 10.55 17.22 11.22
C ASP A 141 10.86 17.44 9.72
N PRO A 142 11.80 18.35 9.37
CA PRO A 142 12.12 18.66 7.98
C PRO A 142 12.74 17.48 7.20
N LYS A 143 13.13 16.42 7.89
CA LYS A 143 13.62 15.17 7.27
C LYS A 143 12.52 14.21 6.88
N LYS A 144 11.27 14.46 7.30
CA LYS A 144 10.12 13.63 6.98
C LYS A 144 9.30 14.24 5.85
N SER A 145 8.77 13.37 4.99
CA SER A 145 7.81 13.78 3.95
C SER A 145 6.44 14.11 4.57
N GLY A 146 5.65 14.89 3.84
CA GLY A 146 4.32 15.32 4.24
C GLY A 146 4.21 16.84 4.28
N ILE A 147 2.99 17.32 4.08
CA ILE A 147 2.65 18.74 4.21
C ILE A 147 2.54 19.11 5.69
N TYR A 148 2.87 20.33 6.07
CA TYR A 148 2.64 20.81 7.43
C TYR A 148 1.13 20.93 7.75
N ALA A 149 0.79 20.78 9.02
CA ALA A 149 -0.60 20.71 9.45
C ALA A 149 -1.41 21.97 9.11
N ASP A 150 -0.81 23.16 9.24
CA ASP A 150 -1.40 24.47 8.93
C ASP A 150 -1.65 24.68 7.42
N GLU A 151 -0.88 24.05 6.56
CA GLU A 151 -1.03 24.13 5.10
C GLU A 151 -2.11 23.18 4.54
N THR A 152 -2.57 22.20 5.33
CA THR A 152 -3.42 21.10 4.89
C THR A 152 -4.74 21.58 4.26
N LEU A 153 -5.42 22.52 4.93
CA LEU A 153 -6.71 23.06 4.41
C LEU A 153 -6.51 23.86 3.13
N SER A 154 -5.42 24.60 3.01
CA SER A 154 -5.08 25.35 1.80
C SER A 154 -4.85 24.41 0.62
N LEU A 155 -4.08 23.34 0.84
CA LEU A 155 -3.84 22.31 -0.17
C LEU A 155 -5.14 21.61 -0.61
N LEU A 156 -5.98 21.20 0.34
CA LEU A 156 -7.28 20.56 0.04
C LEU A 156 -8.17 21.45 -0.83
N LYS A 157 -8.24 22.76 -0.52
CA LYS A 157 -9.02 23.71 -1.35
C LYS A 157 -8.51 23.78 -2.78
N LYS A 158 -7.19 23.74 -2.98
CA LYS A 158 -6.58 23.75 -4.33
C LYS A 158 -6.86 22.45 -5.08
N ILE A 159 -6.70 21.29 -4.43
CA ILE A 159 -6.91 19.97 -5.04
C ILE A 159 -8.38 19.76 -5.43
N ARG A 160 -9.34 20.31 -4.65
CA ARG A 160 -10.77 20.19 -4.96
C ARG A 160 -11.16 20.74 -6.33
N ASN A 161 -10.35 21.60 -6.92
CA ASN A 161 -10.59 22.23 -8.21
C ASN A 161 -9.91 21.47 -9.37
N LEU A 162 -9.22 20.36 -9.11
CA LEU A 162 -8.71 19.42 -10.10
C LEU A 162 -9.84 18.45 -10.50
#